data_017cc3f3a45adc3876a43be8728557bd
#
_entry.id   017cc3f3a45adc3876a43be8728557bd
#
_cell.length_a   1.000
_cell.length_b   1.000
_cell.length_c   1.000
_cell.angle_alpha   90.00
_cell.angle_beta   90.00
_cell.angle_gamma   90.00
#
_symmetry.space_group_name_H-M   'P 1'
#
loop_
_entity.id
_entity.type
_entity.pdbx_description
1 polymer ?
#
loop_
_entity_poly.entity_id
_entity_poly.type
_entity_poly.pdbx_seq_one_letter_code
_entity_poly.pdbx_strand_id
1 'polypeptide(L)'
;MRFGHQANSWGGVVGHAVGVTSIKDLFYLTPGDTLDTLGEVADAGYDGVELFDGNLAEFADDLGTLRAGLDEQGLTLIAVYSGANLVFEEILGEELWRVRRACAWAAELGAEHLVIGGGAQRTEAATDADYDRLAAGLDEVARVAEGHGLVASFHPHLSTIVESPDQIERLFDRTPIRFCPDTGHLQAAGGDPVQLVRTYRERIDYVHIKDLDAAGGFVPLGQGVLDVGGVLQVLRDTDFDGWITVETDGWDGDPGAGARASRARLEQLLSEEQRA
;
A
#
# COMPACT_ATOMS: atom_id res chain seq x y z
N MET A 1 -8.77 -13.74 7.15
CA MET A 1 -8.36 -12.36 6.87
C MET A 1 -7.74 -11.74 8.12
N ARG A 2 -6.60 -11.12 7.98
CA ARG A 2 -5.89 -10.39 9.05
C ARG A 2 -5.93 -8.91 8.73
N PHE A 3 -5.93 -8.02 9.71
CA PHE A 3 -6.06 -6.58 9.49
C PHE A 3 -4.83 -5.84 9.98
N GLY A 4 -4.32 -4.98 9.11
CA GLY A 4 -3.25 -4.07 9.39
C GLY A 4 -3.64 -2.63 9.09
N HIS A 5 -2.76 -1.70 9.42
CA HIS A 5 -2.90 -0.29 9.11
C HIS A 5 -1.61 0.27 8.54
N GLN A 6 -1.75 1.14 7.55
CA GLN A 6 -0.61 1.86 7.00
C GLN A 6 -0.35 3.12 7.84
N ALA A 7 0.92 3.33 8.19
CA ALA A 7 1.31 4.38 9.14
C ALA A 7 1.17 5.81 8.61
N ASN A 8 0.92 6.02 7.30
CA ASN A 8 0.80 7.36 6.71
C ASN A 8 -0.29 8.22 7.35
N SER A 9 -1.31 7.61 7.97
CA SER A 9 -2.36 8.34 8.69
C SER A 9 -1.84 9.16 9.87
N TRP A 10 -0.68 8.80 10.43
CA TRP A 10 -0.06 9.47 11.58
C TRP A 10 0.93 10.57 11.22
N GLY A 11 0.96 11.06 10.02
CA GLY A 11 1.81 12.18 9.67
C GLY A 11 1.82 12.51 8.18
N GLY A 12 1.07 11.76 7.39
CA GLY A 12 1.11 11.86 5.94
C GLY A 12 2.46 11.42 5.37
N VAL A 13 2.69 11.69 4.12
CA VAL A 13 3.94 11.39 3.44
C VAL A 13 4.70 12.68 3.18
N VAL A 14 5.99 12.70 3.48
CA VAL A 14 6.83 13.86 3.18
C VAL A 14 6.76 14.18 1.70
N GLY A 15 6.35 15.41 1.39
CA GLY A 15 6.30 15.93 0.03
C GLY A 15 4.91 16.08 -0.56
N HIS A 16 3.93 15.21 -0.27
CA HIS A 16 2.56 15.37 -0.74
C HIS A 16 1.56 14.52 0.05
N ALA A 17 0.40 15.09 0.40
CA ALA A 17 -0.66 14.39 1.13
C ALA A 17 -1.24 13.17 0.38
N VAL A 18 -1.06 13.09 -0.92
CA VAL A 18 -1.53 12.00 -1.79
C VAL A 18 -0.40 11.04 -2.20
N GLY A 19 0.77 11.15 -1.56
CA GLY A 19 1.84 10.16 -1.69
C GLY A 19 2.52 10.09 -3.05
N VAL A 20 2.57 11.18 -3.81
CA VAL A 20 3.35 11.20 -5.05
C VAL A 20 4.82 11.46 -4.74
N THR A 21 5.68 10.50 -5.04
CA THR A 21 7.11 10.69 -4.95
C THR A 21 7.62 11.67 -5.98
N SER A 22 8.35 12.64 -5.49
CA SER A 22 9.32 13.35 -6.32
C SER A 22 10.55 12.44 -6.50
N ILE A 23 11.17 12.51 -7.66
CA ILE A 23 12.47 11.86 -7.96
C ILE A 23 13.58 12.28 -6.96
N LYS A 24 13.33 13.32 -6.18
CA LYS A 24 14.23 13.84 -5.15
C LYS A 24 14.09 13.12 -3.82
N ASP A 25 12.93 12.49 -3.58
CA ASP A 25 12.67 11.81 -2.32
C ASP A 25 13.23 10.40 -2.43
N LEU A 26 14.35 10.18 -1.78
CA LEU A 26 15.04 8.89 -1.83
C LEU A 26 14.28 7.80 -1.09
N PHE A 27 13.47 8.17 -0.09
CA PHE A 27 12.60 7.27 0.66
C PHE A 27 11.26 7.97 0.95
N TYR A 28 10.20 7.20 1.05
CA TYR A 28 8.97 7.67 1.68
C TYR A 28 9.16 7.66 3.19
N LEU A 29 8.68 8.67 3.86
CA LEU A 29 8.82 8.80 5.31
C LEU A 29 7.55 9.44 5.89
N THR A 30 6.99 8.82 6.90
CA THR A 30 5.98 9.44 7.76
C THR A 30 6.69 10.34 8.77
N PRO A 31 6.34 11.63 8.88
CA PRO A 31 7.07 12.57 9.75
C PRO A 31 6.76 12.42 11.25
N GLY A 32 5.81 11.57 11.65
CA GLY A 32 5.53 11.24 13.06
C GLY A 32 6.59 10.30 13.64
N ASP A 33 6.61 10.19 14.98
CA ASP A 33 7.45 9.17 15.64
C ASP A 33 6.93 7.77 15.31
N THR A 34 7.81 6.94 14.73
CA THR A 34 7.44 5.59 14.28
C THR A 34 7.03 4.69 15.46
N LEU A 35 7.71 4.77 16.61
CA LEU A 35 7.40 3.91 17.77
C LEU A 35 6.09 4.34 18.45
N ASP A 36 5.83 5.64 18.55
CA ASP A 36 4.54 6.15 19.04
C ASP A 36 3.40 5.69 18.13
N THR A 37 3.61 5.73 16.80
CA THR A 37 2.64 5.26 15.81
C THR A 37 2.31 3.77 15.99
N LEU A 38 3.28 2.92 16.29
CA LEU A 38 3.03 1.49 16.57
C LEU A 38 2.03 1.32 17.73
N GLY A 39 2.22 2.09 18.82
CA GLY A 39 1.31 2.08 19.97
C GLY A 39 -0.13 2.44 19.58
N GLU A 40 -0.31 3.48 18.80
CA GLU A 40 -1.65 3.90 18.37
C GLU A 40 -2.32 2.91 17.40
N VAL A 41 -1.56 2.25 16.53
CA VAL A 41 -2.06 1.18 15.65
C VAL A 41 -2.55 -0.01 16.48
N ALA A 42 -1.76 -0.44 17.48
CA ALA A 42 -2.14 -1.52 18.38
C ALA A 42 -3.38 -1.16 19.22
N ASP A 43 -3.43 0.06 19.77
CA ASP A 43 -4.57 0.57 20.53
C ASP A 43 -5.86 0.66 19.69
N ALA A 44 -5.72 0.82 18.37
CA ALA A 44 -6.85 0.78 17.44
C ALA A 44 -7.34 -0.65 17.13
N GLY A 45 -6.64 -1.69 17.63
CA GLY A 45 -7.04 -3.09 17.51
C GLY A 45 -6.59 -3.79 16.23
N TYR A 46 -5.52 -3.33 15.61
CA TYR A 46 -4.91 -3.98 14.45
C TYR A 46 -3.86 -5.01 14.85
N ASP A 47 -3.67 -6.03 14.01
CA ASP A 47 -2.74 -7.13 14.25
C ASP A 47 -1.37 -6.89 13.62
N GLY A 48 -1.27 -5.86 12.78
CA GLY A 48 -0.04 -5.55 12.06
C GLY A 48 -0.01 -4.15 11.48
N VAL A 49 1.14 -3.77 10.96
CA VAL A 49 1.42 -2.45 10.40
C VAL A 49 2.18 -2.56 9.08
N GLU A 50 1.88 -1.68 8.15
CA GLU A 50 2.73 -1.39 7.00
C GLU A 50 3.48 -0.09 7.27
N LEU A 51 4.78 -0.08 6.99
CA LEU A 51 5.64 1.08 7.12
C LEU A 51 6.22 1.47 5.76
N PHE A 52 6.58 2.74 5.62
CA PHE A 52 7.38 3.19 4.48
C PHE A 52 8.85 2.78 4.62
N ASP A 53 9.53 2.69 3.50
CA ASP A 53 10.96 2.39 3.44
C ASP A 53 11.83 3.41 4.19
N GLY A 54 11.40 4.69 4.26
CA GLY A 54 12.05 5.72 5.06
C GLY A 54 11.92 5.51 6.56
N ASN A 55 10.75 5.01 7.03
CA ASN A 55 10.60 4.67 8.45
C ASN A 55 11.54 3.51 8.85
N LEU A 56 11.75 2.53 7.97
CA LEU A 56 12.75 1.49 8.22
C LEU A 56 14.18 2.05 8.16
N ALA A 57 14.44 2.99 7.26
CA ALA A 57 15.76 3.60 7.11
C ALA A 57 16.20 4.40 8.34
N GLU A 58 15.27 4.97 9.11
CA GLU A 58 15.56 5.64 10.40
C GLU A 58 16.20 4.68 11.41
N PHE A 59 15.90 3.39 11.31
CA PHE A 59 16.44 2.34 12.18
C PHE A 59 17.50 1.47 11.48
N ALA A 60 18.04 1.91 10.34
CA ALA A 60 18.96 1.10 9.53
C ALA A 60 20.24 0.64 10.28
N ASP A 61 20.68 1.43 11.25
CA ASP A 61 21.86 1.11 12.09
C ASP A 61 21.48 0.28 13.33
N ASP A 62 20.19 0.19 13.68
CA ASP A 62 19.67 -0.55 14.83
C ASP A 62 18.21 -0.99 14.60
N LEU A 63 18.00 -1.94 13.71
CA LEU A 63 16.69 -2.57 13.48
C LEU A 63 16.14 -3.30 14.73
N GLY A 64 17.03 -3.60 15.70
CA GLY A 64 16.64 -4.20 16.97
C GLY A 64 15.70 -3.31 17.78
N THR A 65 15.86 -2.01 17.74
CA THR A 65 14.95 -1.05 18.38
C THR A 65 13.55 -1.08 17.75
N LEU A 66 13.44 -1.08 16.42
CA LEU A 66 12.12 -1.19 15.76
C LEU A 66 11.46 -2.55 16.01
N ARG A 67 12.23 -3.64 15.97
CA ARG A 67 11.74 -4.98 16.33
C ARG A 67 11.17 -5.02 17.75
N ALA A 68 11.91 -4.45 18.72
CA ALA A 68 11.44 -4.40 20.11
C ALA A 68 10.14 -3.61 20.23
N GLY A 69 9.98 -2.50 19.49
CA GLY A 69 8.72 -1.74 19.46
C GLY A 69 7.56 -2.55 18.88
N LEU A 70 7.78 -3.27 17.77
CA LEU A 70 6.76 -4.18 17.21
C LEU A 70 6.37 -5.28 18.20
N ASP A 71 7.35 -5.94 18.83
CA ASP A 71 7.13 -7.01 19.78
C ASP A 71 6.38 -6.51 21.04
N GLU A 72 6.73 -5.30 21.54
CA GLU A 72 6.07 -4.68 22.71
C GLU A 72 4.59 -4.41 22.43
N GLN A 73 4.27 -3.98 21.22
CA GLN A 73 2.89 -3.71 20.81
C GLN A 73 2.15 -4.94 20.28
N GLY A 74 2.83 -6.08 20.12
CA GLY A 74 2.25 -7.30 19.57
C GLY A 74 1.88 -7.17 18.08
N LEU A 75 2.55 -6.29 17.35
CA LEU A 75 2.30 -6.03 15.94
C LEU A 75 3.23 -6.83 15.05
N THR A 76 2.70 -7.31 13.92
CA THR A 76 3.51 -7.83 12.81
C THR A 76 3.84 -6.69 11.84
N LEU A 77 5.12 -6.51 11.46
CA LEU A 77 5.43 -5.74 10.25
C LEU A 77 4.96 -6.57 9.06
N ILE A 78 3.89 -6.13 8.39
CA ILE A 78 3.24 -6.88 7.31
C ILE A 78 3.98 -6.66 6.00
N ALA A 79 4.25 -5.40 5.72
CA ALA A 79 4.78 -4.93 4.46
C ALA A 79 5.67 -3.71 4.64
N VAL A 80 6.55 -3.50 3.69
CA VAL A 80 7.19 -2.21 3.45
C VAL A 80 6.63 -1.62 2.16
N TYR A 81 6.20 -0.36 2.20
CA TYR A 81 5.90 0.41 0.99
C TYR A 81 7.17 1.12 0.51
N SER A 82 7.49 0.95 -0.76
CA SER A 82 8.60 1.65 -1.42
C SER A 82 8.13 2.25 -2.74
N GLY A 83 8.70 3.38 -3.12
CA GLY A 83 8.41 4.04 -4.39
C GLY A 83 9.62 4.01 -5.33
N ALA A 84 9.34 3.74 -6.60
CA ALA A 84 10.31 3.87 -7.66
C ALA A 84 9.60 4.32 -8.95
N ASN A 85 10.24 5.21 -9.72
CA ASN A 85 9.62 5.67 -10.97
C ASN A 85 9.59 4.57 -12.03
N LEU A 86 10.68 3.80 -12.16
CA LEU A 86 10.87 2.64 -13.05
C LEU A 86 10.73 2.94 -14.56
N VAL A 87 10.49 4.21 -14.93
CA VAL A 87 10.32 4.66 -16.32
C VAL A 87 11.53 5.41 -16.86
N PHE A 88 12.54 5.68 -16.01
CA PHE A 88 13.76 6.40 -16.34
C PHE A 88 14.96 5.47 -16.21
N GLU A 89 15.51 5.04 -17.34
CA GLU A 89 16.64 4.10 -17.38
C GLU A 89 17.88 4.64 -16.66
N GLU A 90 18.07 5.97 -16.67
CA GLU A 90 19.23 6.64 -16.10
C GLU A 90 19.34 6.51 -14.59
N ILE A 91 18.22 6.32 -13.89
CA ILE A 91 18.16 6.21 -12.43
C ILE A 91 17.71 4.84 -11.93
N LEU A 92 17.35 3.93 -12.84
CA LEU A 92 16.82 2.60 -12.48
C LEU A 92 17.74 1.84 -11.52
N GLY A 93 19.06 1.92 -11.73
CA GLY A 93 20.03 1.25 -10.86
C GLY A 93 20.01 1.77 -9.42
N GLU A 94 19.78 3.07 -9.24
CA GLU A 94 19.67 3.72 -7.92
C GLU A 94 18.33 3.39 -7.26
N GLU A 95 17.23 3.38 -8.02
CA GLU A 95 15.91 2.98 -7.54
C GLU A 95 15.91 1.53 -7.06
N LEU A 96 16.45 0.62 -7.84
CA LEU A 96 16.59 -0.81 -7.45
C LEU A 96 17.53 -1.01 -6.25
N TRP A 97 18.55 -0.16 -6.08
CA TRP A 97 19.40 -0.19 -4.89
C TRP A 97 18.60 0.15 -3.63
N ARG A 98 17.73 1.18 -3.67
CA ARG A 98 16.83 1.55 -2.56
C ARG A 98 15.85 0.44 -2.24
N VAL A 99 15.16 -0.07 -3.25
CA VAL A 99 14.22 -1.19 -3.09
C VAL A 99 14.90 -2.41 -2.46
N ARG A 100 16.12 -2.74 -2.89
CA ARG A 100 16.88 -3.86 -2.31
C ARG A 100 17.17 -3.65 -0.83
N ARG A 101 17.50 -2.42 -0.41
CA ARG A 101 17.71 -2.10 1.00
C ARG A 101 16.41 -2.20 1.80
N ALA A 102 15.31 -1.65 1.28
CA ALA A 102 14.00 -1.75 1.91
C ALA A 102 13.60 -3.22 2.11
N CYS A 103 13.76 -4.06 1.08
CA CYS A 103 13.52 -5.50 1.19
C CYS A 103 14.40 -6.17 2.25
N ALA A 104 15.69 -5.82 2.34
CA ALA A 104 16.59 -6.40 3.33
C ALA A 104 16.13 -6.07 4.76
N TRP A 105 15.79 -4.82 5.04
CA TRP A 105 15.29 -4.40 6.35
C TRP A 105 13.94 -5.04 6.69
N ALA A 106 13.01 -5.04 5.74
CA ALA A 106 11.70 -5.63 5.91
C ALA A 106 11.77 -7.13 6.19
N ALA A 107 12.60 -7.87 5.44
CA ALA A 107 12.81 -9.29 5.64
C ALA A 107 13.46 -9.60 7.01
N GLU A 108 14.42 -8.77 7.45
CA GLU A 108 15.01 -8.90 8.77
C GLU A 108 13.97 -8.71 9.88
N LEU A 109 13.00 -7.82 9.69
CA LEU A 109 11.91 -7.57 10.63
C LEU A 109 10.75 -8.57 10.49
N GLY A 110 10.81 -9.49 9.53
CA GLY A 110 9.84 -10.57 9.35
C GLY A 110 8.63 -10.19 8.49
N ALA A 111 8.72 -9.12 7.69
CA ALA A 111 7.66 -8.76 6.76
C ALA A 111 7.43 -9.84 5.68
N GLU A 112 6.20 -9.93 5.19
CA GLU A 112 5.80 -10.87 4.14
C GLU A 112 5.73 -10.19 2.75
N HIS A 113 5.52 -8.86 2.69
CA HIS A 113 5.22 -8.14 1.46
C HIS A 113 6.11 -6.92 1.22
N LEU A 114 6.33 -6.63 -0.07
CA LEU A 114 6.76 -5.35 -0.58
C LEU A 114 5.61 -4.76 -1.39
N VAL A 115 5.10 -3.60 -0.99
CA VAL A 115 4.21 -2.79 -1.82
C VAL A 115 5.05 -1.82 -2.62
N ILE A 116 4.89 -1.79 -3.93
CA ILE A 116 5.65 -0.92 -4.82
C ILE A 116 4.73 0.01 -5.59
N GLY A 117 4.90 1.31 -5.39
CA GLY A 117 4.35 2.35 -6.25
C GLY A 117 5.33 2.68 -7.38
N GLY A 118 4.82 3.13 -8.52
CA GLY A 118 5.68 3.47 -9.65
C GLY A 118 4.95 4.12 -10.81
N GLY A 119 5.71 4.44 -11.86
CA GLY A 119 5.15 5.04 -13.06
C GLY A 119 5.01 6.55 -12.97
N ALA A 120 6.12 7.28 -12.77
CA ALA A 120 6.07 8.74 -12.74
C ALA A 120 5.44 9.32 -14.01
N GLN A 121 4.50 10.25 -13.82
CA GLN A 121 3.94 11.02 -14.94
C GLN A 121 4.98 12.00 -15.52
N ARG A 122 4.90 12.19 -16.80
CA ARG A 122 5.63 13.24 -17.53
C ARG A 122 4.64 14.31 -18.00
N THR A 123 5.15 15.42 -18.51
CA THR A 123 4.34 16.46 -19.16
C THR A 123 3.62 15.91 -20.42
N GLU A 124 4.23 14.95 -21.08
CA GLU A 124 3.68 14.27 -22.24
C GLU A 124 2.91 13.01 -21.84
N ALA A 125 1.95 12.62 -22.66
CA ALA A 125 1.19 11.39 -22.43
C ALA A 125 2.11 10.16 -22.44
N ALA A 126 1.81 9.20 -21.54
CA ALA A 126 2.57 7.95 -21.44
C ALA A 126 2.46 7.13 -22.75
N THR A 127 3.59 6.64 -23.20
CA THR A 127 3.73 5.81 -24.40
C THR A 127 3.76 4.33 -24.09
N ASP A 128 3.69 3.44 -25.09
CA ASP A 128 3.92 2.00 -24.90
C ASP A 128 5.31 1.71 -24.33
N ALA A 129 6.32 2.46 -24.78
CA ALA A 129 7.68 2.31 -24.25
C ALA A 129 7.82 2.67 -22.76
N ASP A 130 6.98 3.58 -22.24
CA ASP A 130 6.96 3.88 -20.80
C ASP A 130 6.38 2.70 -20.01
N TYR A 131 5.31 2.09 -20.51
CA TYR A 131 4.73 0.87 -19.90
C TYR A 131 5.67 -0.32 -20.00
N ASP A 132 6.39 -0.50 -21.12
CA ASP A 132 7.38 -1.57 -21.28
C ASP A 132 8.53 -1.41 -20.27
N ARG A 133 9.02 -0.18 -20.07
CA ARG A 133 10.05 0.12 -19.06
C ARG A 133 9.54 -0.12 -17.64
N LEU A 134 8.33 0.39 -17.32
CA LEU A 134 7.71 0.16 -16.02
C LEU A 134 7.57 -1.34 -15.74
N ALA A 135 7.04 -2.11 -16.69
CA ALA A 135 6.88 -3.54 -16.56
C ALA A 135 8.22 -4.26 -16.29
N ALA A 136 9.24 -3.95 -17.09
CA ALA A 136 10.58 -4.52 -16.91
C ALA A 136 11.19 -4.14 -15.55
N GLY A 137 10.99 -2.90 -15.10
CA GLY A 137 11.42 -2.44 -13.77
C GLY A 137 10.69 -3.18 -12.64
N LEU A 138 9.39 -3.39 -12.77
CA LEU A 138 8.59 -4.16 -11.80
C LEU A 138 9.00 -5.63 -11.75
N ASP A 139 9.36 -6.24 -12.88
CA ASP A 139 9.89 -7.62 -12.90
C ASP A 139 11.24 -7.72 -12.17
N GLU A 140 12.10 -6.67 -12.25
CA GLU A 140 13.33 -6.60 -11.46
C GLU A 140 13.02 -6.44 -9.97
N VAL A 141 12.07 -5.56 -9.61
CA VAL A 141 11.61 -5.39 -8.23
C VAL A 141 11.08 -6.70 -7.65
N ALA A 142 10.26 -7.41 -8.42
CA ALA A 142 9.71 -8.71 -7.98
C ALA A 142 10.83 -9.73 -7.70
N ARG A 143 11.87 -9.81 -8.57
CA ARG A 143 13.04 -10.68 -8.35
C ARG A 143 13.86 -10.28 -7.12
N VAL A 144 14.00 -8.98 -6.88
CA VAL A 144 14.67 -8.47 -5.67
C VAL A 144 13.90 -8.88 -4.42
N ALA A 145 12.59 -8.67 -4.39
CA ALA A 145 11.73 -9.03 -3.26
C ALA A 145 11.75 -10.54 -3.00
N GLU A 146 11.60 -11.37 -4.03
CA GLU A 146 11.68 -12.83 -3.94
C GLU A 146 13.03 -13.30 -3.35
N GLY A 147 14.13 -12.65 -3.75
CA GLY A 147 15.47 -12.93 -3.20
C GLY A 147 15.59 -12.66 -1.70
N HIS A 148 14.68 -11.89 -1.11
CA HIS A 148 14.56 -11.62 0.33
C HIS A 148 13.38 -12.37 0.99
N GLY A 149 12.66 -13.21 0.25
CA GLY A 149 11.51 -13.95 0.75
C GLY A 149 10.23 -13.12 0.84
N LEU A 150 10.16 -11.97 0.17
CA LEU A 150 8.98 -11.10 0.11
C LEU A 150 8.20 -11.29 -1.18
N VAL A 151 6.89 -11.07 -1.12
CA VAL A 151 6.02 -10.97 -2.29
C VAL A 151 5.86 -9.51 -2.68
N ALA A 152 6.29 -9.13 -3.89
CA ALA A 152 6.11 -7.79 -4.41
C ALA A 152 4.75 -7.62 -5.09
N SER A 153 4.01 -6.58 -4.71
CA SER A 153 2.74 -6.22 -5.30
C SER A 153 2.76 -4.77 -5.78
N PHE A 154 2.35 -4.56 -7.05
CA PHE A 154 2.23 -3.21 -7.61
C PHE A 154 0.95 -2.54 -7.11
N HIS A 155 1.10 -1.30 -6.66
CA HIS A 155 0.04 -0.44 -6.16
C HIS A 155 -0.21 0.70 -7.14
N PRO A 156 -1.24 0.64 -7.99
CA PRO A 156 -1.66 1.75 -8.84
C PRO A 156 -2.03 2.96 -7.99
N HIS A 157 -1.52 4.12 -8.35
CA HIS A 157 -1.70 5.31 -7.54
C HIS A 157 -2.08 6.51 -8.40
N LEU A 158 -2.94 7.39 -7.87
CA LEU A 158 -3.28 8.67 -8.49
C LEU A 158 -2.02 9.47 -8.83
N SER A 159 -2.07 10.22 -9.94
CA SER A 159 -0.96 11.02 -10.45
C SER A 159 0.26 10.21 -10.94
N THR A 160 0.05 8.95 -11.27
CA THR A 160 1.03 8.11 -11.98
C THR A 160 0.54 7.78 -13.40
N ILE A 161 1.34 7.06 -14.19
CA ILE A 161 0.90 6.59 -15.52
C ILE A 161 -0.02 5.36 -15.44
N VAL A 162 -0.26 4.84 -14.22
CA VAL A 162 -1.13 3.68 -13.97
C VAL A 162 -2.07 4.01 -12.83
N GLU A 163 -3.21 4.61 -13.14
CA GLU A 163 -4.26 4.96 -12.18
C GLU A 163 -5.63 4.43 -12.60
N SER A 164 -5.98 4.51 -13.88
CA SER A 164 -7.29 4.09 -14.41
C SER A 164 -7.34 2.58 -14.74
N PRO A 165 -8.55 1.97 -14.85
CA PRO A 165 -8.71 0.57 -15.21
C PRO A 165 -7.99 0.18 -16.51
N ASP A 166 -8.12 0.99 -17.57
CA ASP A 166 -7.47 0.74 -18.86
C ASP A 166 -5.94 0.78 -18.76
N GLN A 167 -5.41 1.64 -17.89
CA GLN A 167 -3.96 1.74 -17.64
C GLN A 167 -3.46 0.53 -16.82
N ILE A 168 -4.26 0.05 -15.88
CA ILE A 168 -3.96 -1.16 -15.10
C ILE A 168 -3.93 -2.38 -16.03
N GLU A 169 -4.95 -2.55 -16.89
CA GLU A 169 -4.97 -3.62 -17.88
C GLU A 169 -3.74 -3.56 -18.79
N ARG A 170 -3.44 -2.37 -19.33
CA ARG A 170 -2.28 -2.14 -20.19
C ARG A 170 -0.95 -2.52 -19.54
N LEU A 171 -0.78 -2.26 -18.24
CA LEU A 171 0.40 -2.68 -17.50
C LEU A 171 0.40 -4.20 -17.30
N PHE A 172 -0.70 -4.78 -16.83
CA PHE A 172 -0.77 -6.19 -16.47
C PHE A 172 -0.71 -7.15 -17.67
N ASP A 173 -0.92 -6.66 -18.87
CA ASP A 173 -0.62 -7.39 -20.11
C ASP A 173 0.89 -7.55 -20.36
N ARG A 174 1.74 -6.80 -19.64
CA ARG A 174 3.20 -6.73 -19.83
C ARG A 174 4.03 -7.34 -18.73
N THR A 175 3.45 -7.52 -17.54
CA THR A 175 4.15 -8.06 -16.37
C THR A 175 3.27 -8.99 -15.55
N PRO A 176 3.81 -10.06 -14.98
CA PRO A 176 3.09 -10.93 -14.04
C PRO A 176 3.07 -10.42 -12.60
N ILE A 177 3.58 -9.20 -12.32
CA ILE A 177 3.64 -8.65 -10.95
C ILE A 177 2.30 -8.82 -10.23
N ARG A 178 2.35 -9.08 -8.92
CA ARG A 178 1.13 -9.17 -8.10
C ARG A 178 0.48 -7.80 -8.01
N PHE A 179 -0.79 -7.79 -7.65
CA PHE A 179 -1.61 -6.59 -7.55
C PHE A 179 -1.92 -6.28 -6.10
N CYS A 180 -1.60 -5.08 -5.64
CA CYS A 180 -2.12 -4.50 -4.42
C CYS A 180 -3.20 -3.48 -4.80
N PRO A 181 -4.49 -3.88 -4.89
CA PRO A 181 -5.57 -2.92 -5.13
C PRO A 181 -5.69 -1.97 -3.96
N ASP A 182 -5.89 -0.69 -4.27
CA ASP A 182 -6.30 0.33 -3.31
C ASP A 182 -7.67 0.85 -3.69
N THR A 183 -8.65 0.60 -2.84
CA THR A 183 -10.05 0.88 -3.16
C THR A 183 -10.32 2.36 -3.41
N GLY A 184 -9.65 3.24 -2.65
CA GLY A 184 -9.81 4.68 -2.79
C GLY A 184 -9.19 5.21 -4.08
N HIS A 185 -7.94 4.84 -4.38
CA HIS A 185 -7.28 5.27 -5.61
C HIS A 185 -7.99 4.74 -6.86
N LEU A 186 -8.42 3.48 -6.84
CA LEU A 186 -9.16 2.87 -7.95
C LEU A 186 -10.48 3.60 -8.22
N GLN A 187 -11.24 3.93 -7.17
CA GLN A 187 -12.49 4.69 -7.31
C GLN A 187 -12.23 6.11 -7.79
N ALA A 188 -11.26 6.80 -7.23
CA ALA A 188 -10.93 8.18 -7.60
C ALA A 188 -10.46 8.28 -9.06
N ALA A 189 -9.83 7.23 -9.59
CA ALA A 189 -9.43 7.10 -11.00
C ALA A 189 -10.58 6.64 -11.93
N GLY A 190 -11.80 6.55 -11.43
CA GLY A 190 -13.00 6.20 -12.21
C GLY A 190 -13.23 4.70 -12.38
N GLY A 191 -12.51 3.85 -11.64
CA GLY A 191 -12.72 2.42 -11.60
C GLY A 191 -13.83 2.01 -10.62
N ASP A 192 -14.29 0.77 -10.75
CA ASP A 192 -15.11 0.08 -9.75
C ASP A 192 -14.20 -0.89 -8.97
N PRO A 193 -13.89 -0.60 -7.67
CA PRO A 193 -12.99 -1.44 -6.88
C PRO A 193 -13.48 -2.88 -6.74
N VAL A 194 -14.79 -3.11 -6.59
CA VAL A 194 -15.38 -4.45 -6.49
C VAL A 194 -15.11 -5.25 -7.77
N GLN A 195 -15.35 -4.62 -8.92
CA GLN A 195 -15.12 -5.26 -10.22
C GLN A 195 -13.62 -5.51 -10.49
N LEU A 196 -12.75 -4.57 -10.16
CA LEU A 196 -11.31 -4.71 -10.37
C LEU A 196 -10.72 -5.81 -9.48
N VAL A 197 -11.09 -5.86 -8.19
CA VAL A 197 -10.67 -6.94 -7.29
C VAL A 197 -11.15 -8.29 -7.81
N ARG A 198 -12.40 -8.39 -8.30
CA ARG A 198 -12.92 -9.62 -8.91
C ARG A 198 -12.17 -10.03 -10.17
N THR A 199 -11.84 -9.08 -11.03
CA THR A 199 -11.14 -9.34 -12.30
C THR A 199 -9.73 -9.85 -12.07
N TYR A 200 -9.01 -9.26 -11.11
CA TYR A 200 -7.59 -9.57 -10.87
C TYR A 200 -7.35 -10.44 -9.63
N ARG A 201 -8.38 -11.07 -9.06
CA ARG A 201 -8.33 -11.84 -7.80
C ARG A 201 -7.13 -12.82 -7.69
N GLU A 202 -6.74 -13.45 -8.80
CA GLU A 202 -5.65 -14.42 -8.83
C GLU A 202 -4.26 -13.76 -8.68
N ARG A 203 -4.18 -12.44 -8.81
CA ARG A 203 -2.98 -11.64 -8.61
C ARG A 203 -2.89 -10.98 -7.25
N ILE A 204 -3.91 -11.13 -6.37
CA ILE A 204 -4.04 -10.37 -5.13
C ILE A 204 -3.64 -11.24 -3.95
N ASP A 205 -2.57 -10.83 -3.25
CA ASP A 205 -2.13 -11.40 -1.99
C ASP A 205 -2.16 -10.38 -0.85
N TYR A 206 -2.33 -9.10 -1.19
CA TYR A 206 -2.31 -7.96 -0.28
C TYR A 206 -3.24 -6.85 -0.77
N VAL A 207 -3.97 -6.20 0.13
CA VAL A 207 -5.01 -5.22 -0.24
C VAL A 207 -4.90 -3.98 0.62
N HIS A 208 -4.96 -2.80 0.00
CA HIS A 208 -5.23 -1.53 0.67
C HIS A 208 -6.72 -1.21 0.59
N ILE A 209 -7.32 -0.94 1.73
CA ILE A 209 -8.71 -0.48 1.81
C ILE A 209 -8.77 0.95 2.31
N LYS A 210 -9.33 1.81 1.47
CA LYS A 210 -9.64 3.22 1.73
C LYS A 210 -11.11 3.49 1.50
N ASP A 211 -11.60 4.62 2.03
CA ASP A 211 -12.93 5.14 1.72
C ASP A 211 -12.82 6.61 1.27
N LEU A 212 -13.75 7.03 0.43
CA LEU A 212 -13.84 8.39 -0.10
C LEU A 212 -15.21 8.97 0.20
N ASP A 213 -15.26 10.24 0.55
CA ASP A 213 -16.51 10.98 0.59
C ASP A 213 -17.03 11.34 -0.82
N ALA A 214 -18.23 11.88 -0.91
CA ALA A 214 -18.83 12.25 -2.18
C ALA A 214 -18.09 13.40 -2.92
N ALA A 215 -17.19 14.10 -2.25
CA ALA A 215 -16.35 15.16 -2.84
C ALA A 215 -14.98 14.61 -3.30
N GLY A 216 -14.67 13.35 -3.01
CA GLY A 216 -13.40 12.70 -3.35
C GLY A 216 -12.30 12.86 -2.30
N GLY A 217 -12.64 13.32 -1.08
CA GLY A 217 -11.73 13.34 0.05
C GLY A 217 -11.63 11.98 0.73
N PHE A 218 -10.42 11.58 1.13
CA PHE A 218 -10.24 10.35 1.89
C PHE A 218 -10.78 10.51 3.32
N VAL A 219 -11.50 9.49 3.78
CA VAL A 219 -12.15 9.48 5.10
C VAL A 219 -12.02 8.10 5.73
N PRO A 220 -12.15 7.98 7.07
CA PRO A 220 -12.21 6.68 7.73
C PRO A 220 -13.31 5.78 7.15
N LEU A 221 -13.10 4.48 7.14
CA LEU A 221 -14.03 3.51 6.57
C LEU A 221 -15.44 3.65 7.14
N GLY A 222 -16.43 3.64 6.26
CA GLY A 222 -17.85 3.81 6.58
C GLY A 222 -18.30 5.26 6.73
N GLN A 223 -17.42 6.24 6.56
CA GLN A 223 -17.76 7.65 6.48
C GLN A 223 -17.85 8.14 5.03
N GLY A 224 -17.47 7.32 4.08
CA GLY A 224 -17.50 7.60 2.65
C GLY A 224 -18.63 6.89 1.91
N VAL A 225 -18.41 6.73 0.61
CA VAL A 225 -19.42 6.19 -0.33
C VAL A 225 -18.97 4.88 -1.00
N LEU A 226 -17.77 4.35 -0.69
CA LEU A 226 -17.26 3.13 -1.30
C LEU A 226 -18.01 1.89 -0.81
N ASP A 227 -18.21 0.95 -1.72
CA ASP A 227 -18.73 -0.38 -1.39
C ASP A 227 -17.64 -1.30 -0.82
N VAL A 228 -17.15 -0.94 0.37
CA VAL A 228 -16.15 -1.76 1.09
C VAL A 228 -16.68 -3.17 1.36
N GLY A 229 -17.98 -3.31 1.65
CA GLY A 229 -18.62 -4.61 1.86
C GLY A 229 -18.53 -5.50 0.63
N GLY A 230 -18.82 -4.95 -0.55
CA GLY A 230 -18.70 -5.68 -1.82
C GLY A 230 -17.27 -6.14 -2.11
N VAL A 231 -16.26 -5.34 -1.78
CA VAL A 231 -14.84 -5.75 -1.90
C VAL A 231 -14.53 -6.92 -0.96
N LEU A 232 -14.91 -6.81 0.32
CA LEU A 232 -14.70 -7.89 1.30
C LEU A 232 -15.42 -9.18 0.88
N GLN A 233 -16.61 -9.07 0.29
CA GLN A 233 -17.34 -10.22 -0.22
C GLN A 233 -16.56 -10.93 -1.35
N VAL A 234 -16.02 -10.18 -2.33
CA VAL A 234 -15.21 -10.78 -3.40
C VAL A 234 -13.98 -11.49 -2.84
N LEU A 235 -13.29 -10.87 -1.87
CA LEU A 235 -12.11 -11.48 -1.24
C LEU A 235 -12.46 -12.81 -0.54
N ARG A 236 -13.60 -12.88 0.13
CA ARG A 236 -14.08 -14.13 0.75
C ARG A 236 -14.46 -15.19 -0.26
N ASP A 237 -15.19 -14.81 -1.30
CA ASP A 237 -15.65 -15.73 -2.36
C ASP A 237 -14.46 -16.40 -3.10
N THR A 238 -13.28 -15.85 -2.93
CA THR A 238 -12.02 -16.34 -3.51
C THR A 238 -11.06 -16.96 -2.49
N ASP A 239 -11.55 -17.26 -1.27
CA ASP A 239 -10.77 -17.84 -0.18
C ASP A 239 -9.50 -17.03 0.17
N PHE A 240 -9.56 -15.69 0.01
CA PHE A 240 -8.44 -14.81 0.35
C PHE A 240 -8.10 -14.92 1.85
N ASP A 241 -6.88 -15.28 2.17
CA ASP A 241 -6.36 -15.42 3.54
C ASP A 241 -5.22 -14.42 3.87
N GLY A 242 -4.91 -13.51 2.91
CA GLY A 242 -3.89 -12.47 3.05
C GLY A 242 -4.28 -11.34 3.99
N TRP A 243 -3.46 -10.29 3.95
CA TRP A 243 -3.65 -9.08 4.73
C TRP A 243 -4.54 -8.07 4.02
N ILE A 244 -5.41 -7.43 4.80
CA ILE A 244 -6.19 -6.26 4.41
C ILE A 244 -5.71 -5.10 5.25
N THR A 245 -5.08 -4.12 4.62
CA THR A 245 -4.50 -2.96 5.28
C THR A 245 -5.38 -1.74 5.07
N VAL A 246 -5.79 -1.13 6.16
CA VAL A 246 -6.53 0.14 6.13
C VAL A 246 -5.54 1.28 5.93
N GLU A 247 -5.91 2.20 5.06
CA GLU A 247 -5.12 3.40 4.80
C GLU A 247 -6.04 4.62 4.64
N THR A 248 -5.62 5.79 5.10
CA THR A 248 -6.37 7.04 4.96
C THR A 248 -5.42 8.18 4.65
N ASP A 249 -5.49 8.72 3.43
CA ASP A 249 -4.64 9.82 3.00
C ASP A 249 -5.24 11.18 3.35
N GLY A 250 -4.42 12.09 3.85
CA GLY A 250 -4.75 13.51 3.92
C GLY A 250 -6.02 13.86 4.71
N TRP A 251 -6.45 13.03 5.65
CA TRP A 251 -7.57 13.31 6.53
C TRP A 251 -7.15 14.20 7.71
N ASP A 252 -7.90 15.28 7.95
CA ASP A 252 -7.56 16.30 8.96
C ASP A 252 -8.01 15.94 10.40
N GLY A 253 -8.59 14.76 10.61
CA GLY A 253 -9.06 14.31 11.92
C GLY A 253 -7.95 13.69 12.78
N ASP A 254 -8.32 13.22 13.98
CA ASP A 254 -7.42 12.46 14.84
C ASP A 254 -7.12 11.07 14.28
N PRO A 255 -5.85 10.74 13.95
CA PRO A 255 -5.49 9.49 13.28
C PRO A 255 -5.92 8.23 14.04
N GLY A 256 -5.70 8.21 15.35
CA GLY A 256 -6.09 7.09 16.20
C GLY A 256 -7.60 6.89 16.26
N ALA A 257 -8.38 7.99 16.30
CA ALA A 257 -9.85 7.90 16.21
C ALA A 257 -10.30 7.38 14.84
N GLY A 258 -9.67 7.83 13.75
CA GLY A 258 -9.93 7.33 12.40
C GLY A 258 -9.63 5.86 12.25
N ALA A 259 -8.48 5.41 12.75
CA ALA A 259 -8.07 4.01 12.74
C ALA A 259 -9.06 3.12 13.52
N ARG A 260 -9.46 3.52 14.72
CA ARG A 260 -10.48 2.80 15.53
C ARG A 260 -11.84 2.76 14.83
N ALA A 261 -12.28 3.85 14.23
CA ALA A 261 -13.55 3.89 13.49
C ALA A 261 -13.52 2.94 12.28
N SER A 262 -12.44 2.94 11.53
CA SER A 262 -12.23 2.04 10.38
C SER A 262 -12.20 0.57 10.81
N ARG A 263 -11.52 0.25 11.91
CA ARG A 263 -11.46 -1.11 12.47
C ARG A 263 -12.84 -1.61 12.88
N ALA A 264 -13.61 -0.77 13.60
CA ALA A 264 -14.97 -1.08 14.01
C ALA A 264 -15.90 -1.30 12.79
N ARG A 265 -15.73 -0.53 11.72
CA ARG A 265 -16.51 -0.70 10.49
C ARG A 265 -16.20 -2.04 9.81
N LEU A 266 -14.94 -2.44 9.73
CA LEU A 266 -14.54 -3.75 9.20
C LEU A 266 -15.19 -4.89 10.01
N GLU A 267 -15.15 -4.84 11.34
CA GLU A 267 -15.79 -5.85 12.20
C GLU A 267 -17.30 -5.91 11.99
N GLN A 268 -17.95 -4.76 11.87
CA GLN A 268 -19.37 -4.68 11.56
C GLN A 268 -19.69 -5.38 10.24
N LEU A 269 -18.99 -5.04 9.16
CA LEU A 269 -19.19 -5.64 7.83
C LEU A 269 -19.00 -7.17 7.87
N LEU A 270 -17.98 -7.65 8.55
CA LEU A 270 -17.75 -9.09 8.70
C LEU A 270 -18.81 -9.79 9.52
N SER A 271 -19.44 -9.11 10.50
CA SER A 271 -20.48 -9.68 11.36
C SER A 271 -21.88 -9.65 10.71
N GLU A 272 -22.18 -8.65 9.91
CA GLU A 272 -23.47 -8.53 9.19
C GLU A 272 -23.67 -9.68 8.22
N GLU A 273 -22.62 -10.09 7.56
CA GLU A 273 -22.65 -11.15 6.54
C GLU A 273 -22.67 -12.57 7.11
N GLN A 274 -22.18 -12.78 8.33
CA GLN A 274 -22.34 -14.08 9.04
C GLN A 274 -23.81 -14.37 9.41
N ARG A 275 -24.67 -13.36 9.29
CA ARG A 275 -26.10 -13.45 9.64
C ARG A 275 -27.01 -13.53 8.41
N ALA A 276 -26.48 -13.29 7.20
CA ALA A 276 -27.24 -13.34 5.94
C ALA A 276 -27.12 -14.70 5.25
#